data_d8909e1610618a7739281a791b486d8a
#
_entry.id   d8909e1610618a7739281a791b486d8a
#
_cell.length_a   1.000
_cell.length_b   1.000
_cell.length_c   1.000
_cell.angle_alpha   90.00
_cell.angle_beta   90.00
_cell.angle_gamma   90.00
#
_symmetry.space_group_name_H-M   'P 1'
#
loop_
_entity.id
_entity.type
_entity.pdbx_description
1 polymer ?
#
loop_
_entity_poly.entity_id
_entity_poly.type
_entity_poly.pdbx_seq_one_letter_code
_entity_poly.pdbx_strand_id
1 'polypeptide(L)'
;GKIILDQLIETTDLIISNFRPGVDERLGFDFAHAQSINPQIIYLAMNGYGQNGPSAHRPSAHPVPGAAAGGAIFQAGANFPPNDSAESLEAIREIGRRLFRGNEVNPDPNTSMVVMSSALLALYARSQGHGGQRIFIDMLGANAYANADDFIRYRGKPDRKIPDNHLFGTSPINRL
;
A
#
# COMPACT_ATOMS: atom_id res chain seq x y z
N GLY A 1 1.76 -21.24 21.48
CA GLY A 1 1.64 -20.03 20.65
C GLY A 1 0.56 -19.09 21.14
N LYS A 2 -0.74 -19.53 21.15
CA LYS A 2 -1.88 -18.63 21.44
C LYS A 2 -1.81 -18.02 22.85
N ILE A 3 -1.51 -18.79 23.89
CA ILE A 3 -1.42 -18.30 25.27
C ILE A 3 -0.40 -17.16 25.40
N ILE A 4 0.75 -17.30 24.75
CA ILE A 4 1.80 -16.25 24.76
C ILE A 4 1.31 -14.99 24.03
N LEU A 5 0.59 -15.16 22.92
CA LEU A 5 0.02 -14.05 22.18
C LEU A 5 -1.00 -13.29 23.03
N ASP A 6 -1.89 -13.99 23.72
CA ASP A 6 -2.90 -13.40 24.60
C ASP A 6 -2.23 -12.60 25.72
N GLN A 7 -1.18 -13.12 26.35
CA GLN A 7 -0.41 -12.40 27.35
C GLN A 7 0.29 -11.13 26.79
N LEU A 8 0.75 -11.17 25.54
CA LEU A 8 1.31 -9.99 24.89
C LEU A 8 0.22 -8.93 24.62
N ILE A 9 -0.97 -9.33 24.19
CA ILE A 9 -2.10 -8.44 23.94
C ILE A 9 -2.49 -7.65 25.20
N GLU A 10 -2.42 -8.27 26.38
CA GLU A 10 -2.76 -7.60 27.65
C GLU A 10 -1.99 -6.29 27.87
N THR A 11 -0.76 -6.22 27.39
CA THR A 11 0.16 -5.09 27.63
C THR A 11 0.52 -4.32 26.37
N THR A 12 0.00 -4.72 25.21
CA THR A 12 0.30 -4.10 23.93
C THR A 12 -0.62 -2.89 23.69
N ASP A 13 -0.07 -1.79 23.21
CA ASP A 13 -0.82 -0.60 22.82
C ASP A 13 -1.38 -0.68 21.40
N LEU A 14 -0.63 -1.28 20.50
CA LEU A 14 -0.93 -1.31 19.07
C LEU A 14 -0.50 -2.64 18.45
N ILE A 15 -1.41 -3.26 17.72
CA ILE A 15 -1.14 -4.39 16.84
C ILE A 15 -1.15 -3.89 15.40
N ILE A 16 -0.11 -4.22 14.64
CA ILE A 16 -0.06 -4.00 13.20
C ILE A 16 -0.03 -5.37 12.51
N SER A 17 -1.01 -5.61 11.66
CA SER A 17 -1.16 -6.85 10.90
C SER A 17 -1.15 -6.56 9.40
N ASN A 18 -0.40 -7.37 8.64
CA ASN A 18 -0.36 -7.27 7.17
C ASN A 18 -0.96 -8.51 6.48
N PHE A 19 -1.88 -9.19 7.13
CA PHE A 19 -2.55 -10.35 6.57
C PHE A 19 -3.65 -9.99 5.58
N ARG A 20 -3.96 -10.93 4.68
CA ARG A 20 -5.15 -10.85 3.86
C ARG A 20 -6.41 -10.96 4.73
N PRO A 21 -7.54 -10.38 4.31
CA PRO A 21 -8.79 -10.48 5.06
C PRO A 21 -9.14 -11.91 5.46
N GLY A 22 -9.58 -12.12 6.70
CA GLY A 22 -9.97 -13.40 7.24
C GLY A 22 -8.84 -14.29 7.77
N VAL A 23 -7.58 -13.87 7.63
CA VAL A 23 -6.44 -14.66 8.15
C VAL A 23 -6.28 -14.47 9.64
N ASP A 24 -6.42 -13.26 10.13
CA ASP A 24 -6.37 -12.92 11.55
C ASP A 24 -7.51 -13.59 12.32
N GLU A 25 -8.75 -13.61 11.79
CA GLU A 25 -9.86 -14.35 12.36
C GLU A 25 -9.58 -15.86 12.43
N ARG A 26 -9.06 -16.44 11.33
CA ARG A 26 -8.72 -17.87 11.29
C ARG A 26 -7.61 -18.25 12.27
N LEU A 27 -6.69 -17.33 12.52
CA LEU A 27 -5.59 -17.53 13.48
C LEU A 27 -6.02 -17.23 14.91
N GLY A 28 -7.19 -16.62 15.11
CA GLY A 28 -7.78 -16.32 16.41
C GLY A 28 -7.08 -15.19 17.15
N PHE A 29 -6.63 -14.16 16.42
CA PHE A 29 -6.11 -12.94 17.01
C PHE A 29 -6.57 -11.67 16.29
N ASP A 30 -7.77 -11.70 15.72
CA ASP A 30 -8.44 -10.56 15.14
C ASP A 30 -8.75 -9.45 16.18
N PHE A 31 -9.26 -8.33 15.68
CA PHE A 31 -9.60 -7.20 16.54
C PHE A 31 -10.59 -7.57 17.67
N ALA A 32 -11.61 -8.36 17.39
CA ALA A 32 -12.61 -8.73 18.39
C ALA A 32 -11.99 -9.54 19.53
N HIS A 33 -11.12 -10.51 19.18
CA HIS A 33 -10.36 -11.26 20.17
C HIS A 33 -9.41 -10.36 20.97
N ALA A 34 -8.63 -9.51 20.29
CA ALA A 34 -7.68 -8.62 20.94
C ALA A 34 -8.39 -7.61 21.87
N GLN A 35 -9.53 -7.06 21.45
CA GLN A 35 -10.34 -6.12 22.24
C GLN A 35 -10.96 -6.78 23.46
N SER A 36 -11.30 -8.07 23.38
CA SER A 36 -11.84 -8.82 24.53
C SER A 36 -10.82 -8.98 25.67
N ILE A 37 -9.52 -8.97 25.32
CA ILE A 37 -8.42 -9.07 26.29
C ILE A 37 -8.00 -7.65 26.74
N ASN A 38 -7.82 -6.75 25.80
CA ASN A 38 -7.40 -5.36 26.04
C ASN A 38 -8.37 -4.38 25.37
N PRO A 39 -9.36 -3.83 26.09
CA PRO A 39 -10.35 -2.90 25.52
C PRO A 39 -9.76 -1.61 24.96
N GLN A 40 -8.50 -1.28 25.29
CA GLN A 40 -7.80 -0.08 24.82
C GLN A 40 -6.89 -0.37 23.60
N ILE A 41 -6.91 -1.59 23.09
CA ILE A 41 -6.05 -2.00 21.99
C ILE A 41 -6.36 -1.23 20.69
N ILE A 42 -5.35 -0.76 20.02
CA ILE A 42 -5.45 -0.27 18.64
C ILE A 42 -5.04 -1.40 17.72
N TYR A 43 -5.91 -1.78 16.79
CA TYR A 43 -5.66 -2.85 15.84
C TYR A 43 -5.64 -2.29 14.42
N LEU A 44 -4.46 -2.21 13.82
CA LEU A 44 -4.25 -1.71 12.48
C LEU A 44 -4.00 -2.86 11.52
N ALA A 45 -4.94 -3.12 10.64
CA ALA A 45 -4.82 -4.11 9.58
C ALA A 45 -4.47 -3.43 8.25
N MET A 46 -3.38 -3.87 7.62
CA MET A 46 -2.91 -3.38 6.34
C MET A 46 -2.85 -4.54 5.34
N ASN A 47 -3.33 -4.31 4.12
CA ASN A 47 -3.20 -5.29 3.04
C ASN A 47 -3.08 -4.59 1.67
N GLY A 48 -3.07 -5.37 0.59
CA GLY A 48 -2.88 -4.82 -0.76
C GLY A 48 -4.06 -4.07 -1.32
N TYR A 49 -5.29 -4.57 -1.09
CA TYR A 49 -6.49 -4.17 -1.85
C TYR A 49 -7.71 -3.86 -0.97
N GLY A 50 -7.53 -3.69 0.33
CA GLY A 50 -8.62 -3.42 1.26
C GLY A 50 -9.35 -4.67 1.73
N GLN A 51 -10.38 -4.45 2.56
CA GLN A 51 -11.15 -5.52 3.22
C GLN A 51 -12.25 -6.08 2.32
N ASN A 52 -12.71 -5.30 1.36
CA ASN A 52 -13.86 -5.60 0.53
C ASN A 52 -13.54 -5.43 -0.96
N GLY A 53 -14.39 -5.98 -1.81
CA GLY A 53 -14.26 -5.87 -3.25
C GLY A 53 -13.63 -7.09 -3.92
N PRO A 54 -13.61 -7.12 -5.25
CA PRO A 54 -13.23 -8.31 -6.03
C PRO A 54 -11.77 -8.72 -5.89
N SER A 55 -10.92 -7.81 -5.45
CA SER A 55 -9.49 -8.04 -5.27
C SER A 55 -9.05 -8.22 -3.82
N ALA A 56 -9.94 -8.13 -2.83
CA ALA A 56 -9.59 -8.14 -1.41
C ALA A 56 -8.75 -9.37 -0.99
N HIS A 57 -9.07 -10.54 -1.54
CA HIS A 57 -8.35 -11.79 -1.22
C HIS A 57 -7.15 -12.10 -2.12
N ARG A 58 -6.85 -11.23 -3.09
CA ARG A 58 -5.68 -11.44 -3.96
C ARG A 58 -4.38 -11.25 -3.17
N PRO A 59 -3.36 -12.05 -3.45
CA PRO A 59 -2.05 -11.81 -2.89
C PRO A 59 -1.52 -10.46 -3.40
N SER A 60 -0.86 -9.75 -2.52
CA SER A 60 -0.22 -8.49 -2.84
C SER A 60 1.23 -8.51 -2.37
N ALA A 61 2.11 -8.07 -3.22
CA ALA A 61 3.50 -7.80 -2.91
C ALA A 61 3.83 -6.41 -3.45
N HIS A 62 4.93 -5.83 -3.00
CA HIS A 62 5.40 -4.49 -3.33
C HIS A 62 5.05 -3.97 -4.74
N PRO A 63 5.36 -4.66 -5.84
CA PRO A 63 5.13 -4.11 -7.17
C PRO A 63 3.65 -4.03 -7.60
N VAL A 64 2.79 -4.87 -7.06
CA VAL A 64 1.45 -5.06 -7.62
C VAL A 64 0.51 -3.87 -7.38
N PRO A 65 0.38 -3.32 -6.16
CA PRO A 65 -0.46 -2.14 -5.94
C PRO A 65 0.10 -0.88 -6.61
N GLY A 66 1.43 -0.74 -6.69
CA GLY A 66 2.06 0.36 -7.41
C GLY A 66 1.76 0.33 -8.90
N ALA A 67 1.81 -0.86 -9.52
CA ALA A 67 1.42 -1.05 -10.91
C ALA A 67 -0.08 -0.79 -11.13
N ALA A 68 -0.93 -1.30 -10.23
CA ALA A 68 -2.37 -1.08 -10.30
C ALA A 68 -2.77 0.40 -10.18
N ALA A 69 -1.99 1.19 -9.42
CA ALA A 69 -2.16 2.64 -9.31
C ALA A 69 -1.51 3.44 -10.45
N GLY A 70 -0.95 2.77 -11.46
CA GLY A 70 -0.34 3.42 -12.63
C GLY A 70 1.07 3.98 -12.40
N GLY A 71 1.61 3.90 -11.18
CA GLY A 71 2.94 4.45 -10.85
C GLY A 71 4.07 3.87 -11.69
N ALA A 72 4.00 2.58 -12.01
CA ALA A 72 5.01 1.89 -12.81
C ALA A 72 5.16 2.49 -14.22
N ILE A 73 4.05 2.88 -14.87
CA ILE A 73 4.07 3.48 -16.21
C ILE A 73 4.77 4.84 -16.18
N PHE A 74 4.46 5.67 -15.18
CA PHE A 74 5.10 6.97 -15.03
C PHE A 74 6.59 6.84 -14.76
N GLN A 75 6.98 5.88 -13.95
CA GLN A 75 8.39 5.64 -13.62
C GLN A 75 9.16 4.98 -14.77
N ALA A 76 8.49 4.22 -15.63
CA ALA A 76 9.11 3.66 -16.84
C ALA A 76 9.54 4.73 -17.84
N GLY A 77 8.99 5.96 -17.72
CA GLY A 77 9.38 7.12 -18.50
C GLY A 77 8.64 7.26 -19.84
N ALA A 78 8.91 8.36 -20.53
CA ALA A 78 8.39 8.61 -21.87
C ALA A 78 8.85 7.53 -22.85
N ASN A 79 8.11 7.35 -23.94
CA ASN A 79 8.40 6.36 -24.97
C ASN A 79 8.37 4.90 -24.47
N PHE A 80 7.61 4.66 -23.41
CA PHE A 80 7.34 3.29 -23.02
C PHE A 80 6.46 2.62 -24.10
N PRO A 81 6.95 1.53 -24.75
CA PRO A 81 6.23 0.94 -25.88
C PRO A 81 4.91 0.31 -25.39
N PRO A 82 3.82 0.41 -26.18
CA PRO A 82 2.62 -0.36 -25.92
C PRO A 82 2.91 -1.86 -25.96
N ASN A 83 2.10 -2.65 -25.25
CA ASN A 83 2.29 -4.10 -25.12
C ASN A 83 2.28 -4.86 -26.46
N ASP A 84 1.59 -4.33 -27.45
CA ASP A 84 1.46 -4.89 -28.81
C ASP A 84 2.64 -4.58 -29.73
N SER A 85 3.59 -3.75 -29.30
CA SER A 85 4.77 -3.38 -30.08
C SER A 85 6.02 -4.22 -29.80
N ALA A 86 5.92 -5.23 -28.92
CA ALA A 86 7.05 -6.08 -28.56
C ALA A 86 7.28 -7.19 -29.59
N GLU A 87 7.97 -6.87 -30.68
CA GLU A 87 8.24 -7.78 -31.78
C GLU A 87 9.44 -8.74 -31.55
N SER A 88 10.24 -8.51 -30.52
CA SER A 88 11.42 -9.32 -30.21
C SER A 88 11.57 -9.63 -28.73
N LEU A 89 12.27 -10.71 -28.40
CA LEU A 89 12.62 -11.06 -27.03
C LEU A 89 13.45 -9.98 -26.33
N GLU A 90 14.25 -9.25 -27.08
CA GLU A 90 15.06 -8.17 -26.56
C GLU A 90 14.20 -6.97 -26.16
N ALA A 91 13.22 -6.62 -26.99
CA ALA A 91 12.22 -5.58 -26.66
C ALA A 91 11.42 -5.96 -25.42
N ILE A 92 10.96 -7.21 -25.31
CA ILE A 92 10.24 -7.72 -24.11
C ILE A 92 11.11 -7.63 -22.85
N ARG A 93 12.39 -8.00 -22.95
CA ARG A 93 13.33 -7.90 -21.83
C ARG A 93 13.56 -6.46 -21.39
N GLU A 94 13.70 -5.54 -22.34
CA GLU A 94 13.88 -4.12 -22.00
C GLU A 94 12.62 -3.53 -21.37
N ILE A 95 11.44 -3.84 -21.89
CA ILE A 95 10.17 -3.49 -21.25
C ILE A 95 10.12 -4.01 -19.81
N GLY A 96 10.44 -5.29 -19.61
CA GLY A 96 10.48 -5.90 -18.28
C GLY A 96 11.44 -5.20 -17.33
N ARG A 97 12.64 -4.85 -17.79
CA ARG A 97 13.64 -4.11 -16.99
C ARG A 97 13.13 -2.72 -16.60
N ARG A 98 12.53 -1.98 -17.52
CA ARG A 98 11.99 -0.65 -17.26
C ARG A 98 10.83 -0.68 -16.27
N LEU A 99 9.90 -1.62 -16.44
CA LEU A 99 8.80 -1.83 -15.50
C LEU A 99 9.28 -2.25 -14.11
N PHE A 100 10.24 -3.16 -14.05
CA PHE A 100 10.79 -3.61 -12.78
C PHE A 100 11.43 -2.44 -12.01
N ARG A 101 12.26 -1.65 -12.68
CA ARG A 101 12.88 -0.45 -12.07
C ARG A 101 11.86 0.63 -11.73
N GLY A 102 10.88 0.84 -12.60
CA GLY A 102 9.83 1.82 -12.38
C GLY A 102 8.97 1.54 -11.16
N ASN A 103 9.01 0.34 -10.64
CA ASN A 103 8.12 -0.11 -9.58
C ASN A 103 8.79 -0.19 -8.19
N GLU A 104 10.09 0.07 -8.09
CA GLU A 104 10.82 -0.11 -6.83
C GLU A 104 10.56 0.99 -5.78
N VAL A 105 9.98 2.12 -6.16
CA VAL A 105 10.17 3.33 -5.33
C VAL A 105 8.98 3.70 -4.43
N ASN A 106 7.75 3.32 -4.70
CA ASN A 106 6.63 4.02 -4.09
C ASN A 106 5.59 3.25 -3.28
N PRO A 107 5.21 1.99 -3.56
CA PRO A 107 4.04 1.43 -2.88
C PRO A 107 4.23 1.25 -1.37
N ASP A 108 5.34 0.70 -0.94
CA ASP A 108 5.60 0.44 0.47
C ASP A 108 5.89 1.72 1.27
N PRO A 109 6.75 2.65 0.83
CA PRO A 109 6.98 3.91 1.54
C PRO A 109 5.69 4.72 1.73
N ASN A 110 4.88 4.89 0.68
CA ASN A 110 3.61 5.61 0.79
C ASN A 110 2.67 4.93 1.78
N THR A 111 2.54 3.62 1.72
CA THR A 111 1.72 2.84 2.64
C THR A 111 2.24 2.95 4.07
N SER A 112 3.54 2.84 4.28
CA SER A 112 4.17 2.96 5.59
C SER A 112 3.93 4.32 6.23
N MET A 113 3.96 5.40 5.45
CA MET A 113 3.64 6.74 5.94
C MET A 113 2.17 6.86 6.36
N VAL A 114 1.24 6.25 5.61
CA VAL A 114 -0.19 6.23 5.98
C VAL A 114 -0.39 5.38 7.23
N VAL A 115 0.25 4.22 7.34
CA VAL A 115 0.22 3.35 8.53
C VAL A 115 0.69 4.10 9.76
N MET A 116 1.86 4.76 9.68
CA MET A 116 2.44 5.51 10.78
C MET A 116 1.52 6.68 11.21
N SER A 117 1.03 7.45 10.26
CA SER A 117 0.13 8.58 10.53
C SER A 117 -1.16 8.11 11.19
N SER A 118 -1.74 7.01 10.70
CA SER A 118 -2.97 6.44 11.26
C SER A 118 -2.76 5.88 12.67
N ALA A 119 -1.62 5.23 12.92
CA ALA A 119 -1.26 4.75 14.25
C ALA A 119 -1.13 5.91 15.26
N LEU A 120 -0.45 7.00 14.88
CA LEU A 120 -0.29 8.19 15.71
C LEU A 120 -1.64 8.86 15.99
N LEU A 121 -2.50 8.99 14.98
CA LEU A 121 -3.85 9.54 15.14
C LEU A 121 -4.70 8.70 16.09
N ALA A 122 -4.62 7.38 15.99
CA ALA A 122 -5.35 6.47 16.89
C ALA A 122 -4.84 6.55 18.33
N LEU A 123 -3.52 6.59 18.53
CA LEU A 123 -2.91 6.80 19.84
C LEU A 123 -3.34 8.15 20.45
N TYR A 124 -3.35 9.20 19.64
CA TYR A 124 -3.85 10.50 20.07
C TYR A 124 -5.34 10.45 20.45
N ALA A 125 -6.19 9.87 19.59
CA ALA A 125 -7.61 9.72 19.86
C ALA A 125 -7.85 8.92 21.16
N ARG A 126 -7.10 7.83 21.38
CA ARG A 126 -7.15 7.05 22.61
C ARG A 126 -6.77 7.90 23.83
N SER A 127 -5.75 8.76 23.72
CA SER A 127 -5.36 9.67 24.79
C SER A 127 -6.43 10.72 25.13
N GLN A 128 -7.34 10.99 24.19
CA GLN A 128 -8.51 11.85 24.38
C GLN A 128 -9.76 11.08 24.87
N GLY A 129 -9.62 9.82 25.23
CA GLY A 129 -10.71 9.01 25.82
C GLY A 129 -11.57 8.22 24.80
N HIS A 130 -11.18 8.14 23.53
CA HIS A 130 -11.96 7.41 22.51
C HIS A 130 -11.76 5.88 22.53
N GLY A 131 -10.90 5.37 23.43
CA GLY A 131 -10.71 3.94 23.61
C GLY A 131 -9.92 3.25 22.47
N GLY A 132 -10.00 1.91 22.47
CA GLY A 132 -9.38 1.09 21.42
C GLY A 132 -10.11 1.22 20.08
N GLN A 133 -9.36 1.04 18.98
CA GLN A 133 -9.87 1.28 17.63
C GLN A 133 -9.37 0.21 16.66
N ARG A 134 -10.22 -0.13 15.68
CA ARG A 134 -9.85 -0.93 14.52
C ARG A 134 -9.63 -0.02 13.31
N ILE A 135 -8.49 -0.15 12.66
CA ILE A 135 -8.08 0.67 11.52
C ILE A 135 -7.77 -0.24 10.35
N PHE A 136 -8.24 0.14 9.17
CA PHE A 136 -7.92 -0.53 7.93
C PHE A 136 -7.17 0.40 6.98
N ILE A 137 -6.08 -0.11 6.41
CA ILE A 137 -5.29 0.56 5.39
C ILE A 137 -5.05 -0.41 4.26
N ASP A 138 -5.11 0.07 3.05
CA ASP A 138 -4.70 -0.71 1.89
C ASP A 138 -3.66 0.02 1.05
N MET A 139 -2.78 -0.76 0.45
CA MET A 139 -1.68 -0.22 -0.35
C MET A 139 -2.20 0.48 -1.60
N LEU A 140 -3.28 -0.02 -2.20
CA LEU A 140 -3.86 0.62 -3.38
C LEU A 140 -4.41 2.00 -3.04
N GLY A 141 -5.18 2.14 -1.96
CA GLY A 141 -5.73 3.40 -1.48
C GLY A 141 -4.64 4.40 -1.08
N ALA A 142 -3.62 3.94 -0.33
CA ALA A 142 -2.49 4.78 0.06
C ALA A 142 -1.74 5.34 -1.16
N ASN A 143 -1.53 4.51 -2.19
CA ASN A 143 -0.87 4.95 -3.42
C ASN A 143 -1.79 5.80 -4.32
N ALA A 144 -3.08 5.52 -4.36
CA ALA A 144 -4.04 6.37 -5.04
C ALA A 144 -4.11 7.77 -4.39
N TYR A 145 -4.05 7.85 -3.07
CA TYR A 145 -3.96 9.13 -2.37
C TYR A 145 -2.68 9.90 -2.73
N ALA A 146 -1.53 9.23 -2.70
CA ALA A 146 -0.25 9.84 -3.07
C ALA A 146 -0.20 10.34 -4.53
N ASN A 147 -0.97 9.68 -5.41
CA ASN A 147 -1.10 10.03 -6.82
C ASN A 147 -2.47 10.64 -7.15
N ALA A 148 -3.13 11.26 -6.21
CA ALA A 148 -4.51 11.73 -6.35
C ALA A 148 -4.70 12.64 -7.57
N ASP A 149 -3.70 13.45 -7.89
CA ASP A 149 -3.76 14.34 -9.06
C ASP A 149 -3.90 13.58 -10.38
N ASP A 150 -3.38 12.37 -10.49
CA ASP A 150 -3.52 11.54 -11.69
C ASP A 150 -4.92 10.96 -11.86
N PHE A 151 -5.64 10.73 -10.76
CA PHE A 151 -6.99 10.19 -10.76
C PHE A 151 -8.08 11.26 -10.91
N ILE A 152 -7.81 12.48 -10.47
CA ILE A 152 -8.76 13.59 -10.58
C ILE A 152 -8.93 13.98 -12.04
N ARG A 153 -10.17 14.01 -12.52
CA ARG A 153 -10.54 14.44 -13.87
C ARG A 153 -11.37 15.71 -13.82
N TYR A 154 -10.97 16.73 -14.57
CA TYR A 154 -11.73 17.94 -14.75
C TYR A 154 -11.54 18.49 -16.17
N ARG A 155 -12.49 19.29 -16.63
CA ARG A 155 -12.46 19.88 -17.97
C ARG A 155 -11.25 20.81 -18.11
N GLY A 156 -10.42 20.56 -19.11
CA GLY A 156 -9.20 21.36 -19.36
C GLY A 156 -8.00 20.94 -18.52
N LYS A 157 -8.06 19.81 -17.79
CA LYS A 157 -6.87 19.26 -17.15
C LYS A 157 -5.80 18.97 -18.20
N PRO A 158 -4.60 19.55 -18.06
CA PRO A 158 -3.50 19.26 -18.98
C PRO A 158 -3.06 17.80 -18.81
N ASP A 159 -2.63 17.19 -19.91
CA ASP A 159 -2.04 15.86 -19.85
C ASP A 159 -0.75 15.91 -19.02
N ARG A 160 -0.58 14.92 -18.19
CA ARG A 160 0.65 14.76 -17.41
C ARG A 160 1.82 14.52 -18.37
N LYS A 161 2.81 15.40 -18.34
CA LYS A 161 4.08 15.17 -19.03
C LYS A 161 4.86 14.11 -18.27
N ILE A 162 5.06 12.97 -18.90
CA ILE A 162 5.98 11.96 -18.40
C ILE A 162 7.38 12.45 -18.73
N PRO A 163 8.23 12.79 -17.76
CA PRO A 163 9.57 13.24 -18.05
C PRO A 163 10.34 12.09 -18.69
N ASP A 164 10.97 12.35 -19.83
CA ASP A 164 11.91 11.41 -20.44
C ASP A 164 13.21 11.42 -19.62
N ASN A 165 13.18 10.67 -18.55
CA ASN A 165 14.32 10.57 -17.67
C ASN A 165 15.12 9.34 -18.07
N HIS A 166 16.07 9.57 -18.92
CA HIS A 166 17.02 8.59 -19.39
C HIS A 166 17.34 7.52 -18.34
N LEU A 167 16.92 6.29 -18.61
CA LEU A 167 17.50 5.05 -18.10
C LEU A 167 17.07 4.52 -16.73
N PHE A 168 16.41 5.25 -15.84
CA PHE A 168 16.28 4.79 -14.45
C PHE A 168 14.89 4.96 -13.80
N GLY A 169 13.81 5.04 -14.56
CA GLY A 169 12.51 5.28 -13.93
C GLY A 169 12.66 6.37 -12.86
N THR A 170 12.56 7.62 -13.20
CA THR A 170 13.02 8.63 -12.28
C THR A 170 11.86 9.32 -11.60
N SER A 171 11.77 9.08 -10.35
CA SER A 171 11.33 10.11 -9.42
C SER A 171 12.41 11.23 -9.36
N PRO A 172 12.03 12.50 -9.23
CA PRO A 172 12.99 13.58 -8.92
C PRO A 172 13.84 13.29 -7.69
N ILE A 173 13.39 12.43 -6.80
CA ILE A 173 14.07 11.99 -5.58
C ILE A 173 15.28 11.11 -5.88
N ASN A 174 15.33 10.42 -7.02
CA ASN A 174 16.46 9.56 -7.40
C ASN A 174 17.62 10.33 -8.05
N ARG A 175 17.62 11.65 -8.01
CA ARG A 175 18.71 12.51 -8.45
C ARG A 175 19.64 12.97 -7.32
N LEU A 176 19.39 12.51 -6.11
CA LEU A 176 20.24 12.70 -4.96
C LEU A 176 21.09 11.44 -4.76
#